data_222056509c23d93dd8dd84e1feee6faa
#
_entry.id   222056509c23d93dd8dd84e1feee6faa
#
_cell.length_a   1.000
_cell.length_b   1.000
_cell.length_c   1.000
_cell.angle_alpha   90.00
_cell.angle_beta   90.00
_cell.angle_gamma   90.00
#
_symmetry.space_group_name_H-M   'P 1'
#
loop_
_entity.id
_entity.type
_entity.pdbx_description
1 polymer ?
#
loop_
_entity_poly.entity_id
_entity_poly.type
_entity_poly.pdbx_seq_one_letter_code
_entity_poly.pdbx_strand_id
1 'polypeptide(L)'
;KTTEDPIDVDVVFYISGQSLENSTHDGLNELIHALLMKIYPNKAVEDFEIQRRAATVTFVKSGLSVDVVPVIQDDYIPDHGWQFDKETKEKNLTCAPCHIQFIRDRKDKDKHYRTLVRMAKRWRNFMSPPGLKSFHIELILAYLVDRDGPAESIEKRFREFLGYIGQMKLSERIDFPENNGKPKKAFTDPVVIVDPANHENNVASRITADEREKIAQAALAAWETSFYASVQEDEEVWKEIFGNRFKIKD
;
A
#
# COMPACT_ATOMS: atom_id res chain seq x y z
N LYS A 1 3.75 10.14 -16.59
CA LYS A 1 3.00 10.97 -15.61
C LYS A 1 1.53 10.69 -15.84
N THR A 2 0.87 10.01 -14.92
CA THR A 2 -0.53 9.58 -15.08
C THR A 2 -1.48 10.27 -14.12
N THR A 3 -0.99 11.16 -13.26
CA THR A 3 -1.84 11.87 -12.30
C THR A 3 -1.30 13.28 -12.09
N GLU A 4 -2.20 14.23 -11.88
CA GLU A 4 -1.90 15.56 -11.32
C GLU A 4 -1.72 15.48 -9.80
N ASP A 5 -1.80 14.27 -9.24
CA ASP A 5 -1.59 14.04 -7.83
C ASP A 5 -0.10 14.27 -7.49
N PRO A 6 0.19 14.82 -6.31
CA PRO A 6 1.56 14.94 -5.84
C PRO A 6 2.27 13.58 -5.90
N ILE A 7 3.54 13.61 -6.23
CA ILE A 7 4.36 12.38 -6.25
C ILE A 7 4.81 12.14 -4.82
N ASP A 8 4.31 11.07 -4.20
CA ASP A 8 4.75 10.66 -2.88
C ASP A 8 5.90 9.66 -2.99
N VAL A 9 6.94 9.88 -2.22
CA VAL A 9 8.11 9.01 -2.10
C VAL A 9 8.33 8.68 -0.65
N ASP A 10 8.24 7.40 -0.29
CA ASP A 10 8.59 6.90 1.03
C ASP A 10 10.09 6.57 1.09
N VAL A 11 10.80 7.17 2.02
CA VAL A 11 12.20 6.89 2.32
C VAL A 11 12.28 6.27 3.70
N VAL A 12 12.58 4.98 3.76
CA VAL A 12 12.78 4.28 5.04
C VAL A 12 14.23 4.49 5.49
N PHE A 13 14.39 5.13 6.64
CA PHE A 13 15.68 5.47 7.20
C PHE A 13 16.00 4.55 8.40
N TYR A 14 16.91 3.60 8.18
CA TYR A 14 17.34 2.69 9.23
C TYR A 14 18.37 3.33 10.14
N ILE A 15 18.09 3.31 11.44
CA ILE A 15 18.92 3.88 12.50
C ILE A 15 19.44 2.74 13.35
N SER A 16 20.76 2.68 13.59
CA SER A 16 21.34 1.71 14.52
C SER A 16 20.83 1.97 15.95
N GLY A 17 20.39 0.92 16.64
CA GLY A 17 19.94 1.01 18.03
C GLY A 17 21.00 1.58 18.98
N GLN A 18 22.28 1.32 18.71
CA GLN A 18 23.42 1.86 19.48
C GLN A 18 23.57 3.38 19.36
N SER A 19 23.06 3.98 18.28
CA SER A 19 23.08 5.44 18.07
C SER A 19 22.03 6.19 18.91
N LEU A 20 21.15 5.47 19.62
CA LEU A 20 20.00 6.02 20.33
C LEU A 20 20.12 5.94 21.86
N GLU A 21 21.34 5.82 22.40
CA GLU A 21 21.58 5.62 23.84
C GLU A 21 20.84 6.58 24.78
N ASN A 22 20.30 7.71 24.27
CA ASN A 22 19.55 8.69 25.07
C ASN A 22 18.25 9.19 24.44
N SER A 23 17.81 8.66 23.29
CA SER A 23 16.55 9.08 22.66
C SER A 23 15.50 7.98 22.78
N THR A 24 14.37 8.34 23.33
CA THR A 24 13.21 7.45 23.35
C THR A 24 12.68 7.30 21.92
N HIS A 25 12.14 6.13 21.58
CA HIS A 25 11.42 5.90 20.32
C HIS A 25 10.33 6.97 20.06
N ASP A 26 9.85 7.60 21.13
CA ASP A 26 8.83 8.64 21.22
C ASP A 26 9.41 9.99 20.83
N GLY A 27 10.09 10.22 19.87
CA GLY A 27 10.67 11.52 19.43
C GLY A 27 11.40 11.42 18.09
N LEU A 28 11.41 10.22 17.48
CA LEU A 28 12.15 10.04 16.22
C LEU A 28 11.56 10.83 15.06
N ASN A 29 10.24 10.93 14.97
CA ASN A 29 9.60 11.72 13.91
C ASN A 29 9.90 13.21 14.08
N GLU A 30 9.90 13.71 15.33
CA GLU A 30 10.28 15.09 15.68
C GLU A 30 11.76 15.36 15.37
N LEU A 31 12.62 14.40 15.66
CA LEU A 31 14.06 14.52 15.33
C LEU A 31 14.27 14.59 13.82
N ILE A 32 13.66 13.69 13.05
CA ILE A 32 13.73 13.70 11.58
C ILE A 32 13.16 15.01 11.03
N HIS A 33 12.01 15.47 11.53
CA HIS A 33 11.42 16.74 11.14
C HIS A 33 12.39 17.91 11.36
N ALA A 34 13.00 17.99 12.54
CA ALA A 34 13.98 19.04 12.84
C ALA A 34 15.23 18.96 11.94
N LEU A 35 15.67 17.76 11.60
CA LEU A 35 16.77 17.55 10.65
C LEU A 35 16.39 17.99 9.24
N LEU A 36 15.19 17.66 8.76
CA LEU A 36 14.69 18.09 7.45
C LEU A 36 14.61 19.62 7.36
N MET A 37 14.12 20.30 8.39
CA MET A 37 14.11 21.77 8.45
C MET A 37 15.53 22.35 8.41
N LYS A 38 16.49 21.70 9.07
CA LYS A 38 17.89 22.12 9.04
C LYS A 38 18.55 21.89 7.67
N ILE A 39 18.21 20.81 6.97
CA ILE A 39 18.74 20.48 5.65
C ILE A 39 18.17 21.42 4.58
N TYR A 40 16.92 21.84 4.73
CA TYR A 40 16.22 22.71 3.78
C TYR A 40 15.84 24.07 4.39
N PRO A 41 16.82 24.92 4.79
CA PRO A 41 16.57 26.14 5.57
C PRO A 41 15.79 27.20 4.81
N ASN A 42 15.70 27.09 3.48
CA ASN A 42 15.00 28.04 2.62
C ASN A 42 13.56 27.68 2.31
N LYS A 43 13.06 26.58 2.91
CA LYS A 43 11.66 26.15 2.76
C LYS A 43 10.78 26.81 3.82
N ALA A 44 9.50 26.98 3.50
CA ALA A 44 8.53 27.45 4.48
C ALA A 44 8.27 26.36 5.54
N VAL A 45 7.90 26.76 6.75
CA VAL A 45 7.60 25.81 7.84
C VAL A 45 6.45 24.90 7.45
N GLU A 46 5.49 25.40 6.68
CA GLU A 46 4.31 24.70 6.18
C GLU A 46 4.65 23.60 5.15
N ASP A 47 5.87 23.62 4.60
CA ASP A 47 6.37 22.55 3.72
C ASP A 47 6.77 21.28 4.51
N PHE A 48 6.78 21.32 5.83
CA PHE A 48 7.17 20.21 6.70
C PHE A 48 6.00 19.78 7.58
N GLU A 49 5.83 18.47 7.72
CA GLU A 49 4.76 17.88 8.54
C GLU A 49 5.31 16.70 9.36
N ILE A 50 4.83 16.59 10.60
CA ILE A 50 5.06 15.40 11.42
C ILE A 50 3.84 14.51 11.30
N GLN A 51 4.01 13.39 10.61
CA GLN A 51 2.97 12.38 10.50
C GLN A 51 3.05 11.35 11.63
N ARG A 52 2.09 10.45 11.66
CA ARG A 52 1.99 9.37 12.65
C ARG A 52 3.24 8.47 12.71
N ARG A 53 3.83 8.18 11.55
CA ARG A 53 4.98 7.26 11.42
C ARG A 53 6.13 7.82 10.60
N ALA A 54 6.06 9.05 10.18
CA ALA A 54 7.02 9.70 9.31
C ALA A 54 7.15 11.18 9.62
N ALA A 55 8.18 11.80 9.06
CA ALA A 55 8.26 13.23 8.87
C ALA A 55 8.29 13.52 7.37
N THR A 56 7.46 14.47 6.93
CA THR A 56 7.27 14.79 5.52
C THR A 56 7.93 16.11 5.17
N VAL A 57 8.49 16.19 3.96
CA VAL A 57 8.86 17.45 3.33
C VAL A 57 8.24 17.55 1.94
N THR A 58 7.52 18.66 1.67
CA THR A 58 6.84 18.89 0.41
C THR A 58 7.65 19.87 -0.47
N PHE A 59 7.87 19.51 -1.72
CA PHE A 59 8.52 20.33 -2.75
C PHE A 59 7.46 20.92 -3.67
N VAL A 60 6.86 22.03 -3.27
CA VAL A 60 5.69 22.66 -3.90
C VAL A 60 5.86 22.85 -5.42
N LYS A 61 7.02 23.31 -5.90
CA LYS A 61 7.27 23.54 -7.34
C LYS A 61 7.21 22.28 -8.20
N SER A 62 7.60 21.13 -7.65
CA SER A 62 7.60 19.84 -8.36
C SER A 62 6.38 18.99 -8.07
N GLY A 63 5.60 19.34 -7.04
CA GLY A 63 4.53 18.49 -6.52
C GLY A 63 5.06 17.20 -5.88
N LEU A 64 6.34 17.17 -5.47
CA LEU A 64 6.95 16.02 -4.80
C LEU A 64 6.76 16.16 -3.29
N SER A 65 6.23 15.11 -2.66
CA SER A 65 6.23 14.91 -1.22
C SER A 65 7.16 13.74 -0.86
N VAL A 66 7.98 13.91 0.15
CA VAL A 66 8.91 12.88 0.62
C VAL A 66 8.61 12.59 2.09
N ASP A 67 8.18 11.37 2.35
CA ASP A 67 7.94 10.85 3.69
C ASP A 67 9.18 10.11 4.16
N VAL A 68 9.84 10.63 5.19
CA VAL A 68 10.98 9.97 5.83
C VAL A 68 10.50 9.20 7.03
N VAL A 69 10.57 7.87 6.93
CA VAL A 69 10.11 6.91 7.93
C VAL A 69 11.29 6.42 8.74
N PRO A 70 11.47 6.84 10.01
CA PRO A 70 12.53 6.31 10.85
C PRO A 70 12.20 4.88 11.30
N VAL A 71 13.17 3.99 11.17
CA VAL A 71 13.09 2.59 11.59
C VAL A 71 14.35 2.26 12.39
N ILE A 72 14.19 1.77 13.61
CA ILE A 72 15.31 1.30 14.42
C ILE A 72 15.65 -0.11 13.98
N GLN A 73 16.86 -0.28 13.48
CA GLN A 73 17.36 -1.57 13.02
C GLN A 73 17.23 -2.63 14.13
N ASP A 74 16.73 -3.80 13.78
CA ASP A 74 16.74 -4.97 14.67
C ASP A 74 18.12 -5.58 14.71
N ASP A 75 18.60 -5.91 15.91
CA ASP A 75 19.97 -6.43 16.10
C ASP A 75 20.09 -7.92 15.71
N TYR A 76 18.97 -8.64 15.58
CA TYR A 76 18.94 -10.09 15.42
C TYR A 76 18.40 -10.53 14.05
N ILE A 77 17.50 -9.75 13.46
CA ILE A 77 16.83 -10.11 12.21
C ILE A 77 17.36 -9.20 11.10
N PRO A 78 18.14 -9.72 10.14
CA PRO A 78 18.69 -8.92 9.04
C PRO A 78 17.60 -8.16 8.28
N ASP A 79 17.91 -6.94 7.87
CA ASP A 79 17.04 -6.04 7.08
C ASP A 79 15.71 -5.63 7.77
N HIS A 80 15.45 -6.13 8.96
CA HIS A 80 14.28 -5.76 9.75
C HIS A 80 14.57 -4.62 10.71
N GLY A 81 13.52 -3.94 11.13
CA GLY A 81 13.60 -2.91 12.14
C GLY A 81 12.23 -2.52 12.69
N TRP A 82 12.26 -1.76 13.75
CA TRP A 82 11.10 -1.37 14.52
C TRP A 82 10.64 0.03 14.14
N GLN A 83 9.46 0.12 13.53
CA GLN A 83 8.77 1.37 13.26
C GLN A 83 7.88 1.71 14.44
N PHE A 84 7.96 2.94 14.92
CA PHE A 84 7.15 3.44 16.02
C PHE A 84 5.91 4.18 15.50
N ASP A 85 4.78 3.91 16.13
CA ASP A 85 3.52 4.58 15.84
C ASP A 85 3.22 5.60 16.95
N LYS A 86 3.27 6.89 16.61
CA LYS A 86 3.13 8.00 17.55
C LYS A 86 1.75 8.02 18.25
N GLU A 87 0.69 7.59 17.58
CA GLU A 87 -0.67 7.61 18.12
C GLU A 87 -0.94 6.42 19.05
N THR A 88 -0.64 5.20 18.60
CA THR A 88 -0.89 3.99 19.40
C THR A 88 0.23 3.66 20.37
N LYS A 89 1.40 4.31 20.23
CA LYS A 89 2.61 4.01 21.02
C LYS A 89 3.15 2.58 20.80
N GLU A 90 2.71 1.92 19.75
CA GLU A 90 3.12 0.57 19.42
C GLU A 90 4.36 0.55 18.53
N LYS A 91 5.15 -0.50 18.67
CA LYS A 91 6.27 -0.83 17.78
C LYS A 91 5.83 -1.92 16.83
N ASN A 92 6.05 -1.70 15.54
CA ASN A 92 5.77 -2.68 14.51
C ASN A 92 7.07 -3.10 13.84
N LEU A 93 7.36 -4.39 13.83
CA LEU A 93 8.48 -4.94 13.07
C LEU A 93 8.16 -4.82 11.58
N THR A 94 9.08 -4.24 10.82
CA THR A 94 8.96 -4.03 9.37
C THR A 94 10.25 -4.37 8.66
N CYS A 95 10.16 -4.65 7.36
CA CYS A 95 11.30 -4.87 6.49
C CYS A 95 11.04 -4.26 5.12
N ALA A 96 11.48 -3.04 4.89
CA ALA A 96 11.30 -2.36 3.60
C ALA A 96 11.98 -3.11 2.44
N PRO A 97 13.23 -3.60 2.56
CA PRO A 97 13.85 -4.43 1.53
C PRO A 97 13.05 -5.69 1.20
N CYS A 98 12.47 -6.36 2.23
CA CYS A 98 11.65 -7.55 2.05
C CYS A 98 10.39 -7.24 1.24
N HIS A 99 9.68 -6.14 1.56
CA HIS A 99 8.50 -5.70 0.81
C HIS A 99 8.83 -5.37 -0.65
N ILE A 100 9.97 -4.69 -0.89
CA ILE A 100 10.42 -4.38 -2.24
C ILE A 100 10.72 -5.66 -3.01
N GLN A 101 11.41 -6.62 -2.40
CA GLN A 101 11.74 -7.90 -3.05
C GLN A 101 10.47 -8.71 -3.30
N PHE A 102 9.54 -8.77 -2.33
CA PHE A 102 8.24 -9.42 -2.47
C PHE A 102 7.48 -8.92 -3.71
N ILE A 103 7.42 -7.61 -3.93
CA ILE A 103 6.74 -7.01 -5.09
C ILE A 103 7.52 -7.28 -6.39
N ARG A 104 8.87 -7.26 -6.35
CA ARG A 104 9.70 -7.59 -7.51
C ARG A 104 9.47 -9.02 -7.99
N ASP A 105 9.39 -9.98 -7.07
CA ASP A 105 9.17 -11.39 -7.40
C ASP A 105 7.83 -11.58 -8.13
N ARG A 106 6.74 -10.91 -7.70
CA ARG A 106 5.43 -10.97 -8.37
C ARG A 106 5.43 -10.27 -9.72
N LYS A 107 6.12 -9.15 -9.83
CA LYS A 107 6.32 -8.46 -11.12
C LYS A 107 7.10 -9.33 -12.11
N ASP A 108 8.06 -10.12 -11.63
CA ASP A 108 8.86 -10.99 -12.50
C ASP A 108 8.08 -12.26 -12.88
N LYS A 109 7.15 -12.73 -12.01
CA LYS A 109 6.19 -13.79 -12.34
C LYS A 109 5.11 -13.36 -13.33
N ASP A 110 4.63 -12.13 -13.24
CA ASP A 110 3.55 -11.58 -14.08
C ASP A 110 3.94 -10.23 -14.69
N LYS A 111 4.20 -10.23 -15.99
CA LYS A 111 4.54 -9.02 -16.76
C LYS A 111 3.50 -7.90 -16.66
N HIS A 112 2.24 -8.24 -16.36
CA HIS A 112 1.13 -7.30 -16.25
C HIS A 112 0.95 -6.72 -14.83
N TYR A 113 1.61 -7.31 -13.82
CA TYR A 113 1.42 -6.94 -12.40
C TYR A 113 1.51 -5.44 -12.14
N ARG A 114 2.55 -4.75 -12.65
CA ARG A 114 2.69 -3.29 -12.44
C ARG A 114 1.55 -2.49 -13.06
N THR A 115 1.10 -2.89 -14.25
CA THR A 115 -0.02 -2.22 -14.92
C THR A 115 -1.31 -2.44 -14.14
N LEU A 116 -1.56 -3.65 -13.67
CA LEU A 116 -2.71 -4.00 -12.84
C LEU A 116 -2.75 -3.21 -11.53
N VAL A 117 -1.61 -3.10 -10.83
CA VAL A 117 -1.50 -2.27 -9.62
C VAL A 117 -1.85 -0.80 -9.93
N ARG A 118 -1.36 -0.25 -11.04
CA ARG A 118 -1.67 1.14 -11.43
C ARG A 118 -3.15 1.33 -11.79
N MET A 119 -3.74 0.38 -12.49
CA MET A 119 -5.18 0.39 -12.81
C MET A 119 -6.02 0.31 -11.53
N ALA A 120 -5.71 -0.63 -10.65
CA ALA A 120 -6.43 -0.80 -9.40
C ALA A 120 -6.31 0.42 -8.47
N LYS A 121 -5.12 1.05 -8.41
CA LYS A 121 -4.94 2.33 -7.70
C LYS A 121 -5.77 3.46 -8.34
N ARG A 122 -5.85 3.53 -9.66
CA ARG A 122 -6.68 4.52 -10.35
C ARG A 122 -8.16 4.32 -10.06
N TRP A 123 -8.65 3.08 -10.14
CA TRP A 123 -10.02 2.72 -9.72
C TRP A 123 -10.29 3.16 -8.28
N ARG A 124 -9.40 2.77 -7.35
CA ARG A 124 -9.52 3.16 -5.94
C ARG A 124 -9.57 4.67 -5.76
N ASN A 125 -8.70 5.43 -6.45
CA ASN A 125 -8.68 6.89 -6.34
C ASN A 125 -9.96 7.55 -6.90
N PHE A 126 -10.53 6.99 -7.95
CA PHE A 126 -11.77 7.49 -8.55
C PHE A 126 -13.00 7.13 -7.72
N MET A 127 -13.14 5.85 -7.34
CA MET A 127 -14.29 5.37 -6.56
C MET A 127 -14.17 5.71 -5.06
N SER A 128 -12.98 6.03 -4.58
CA SER A 128 -12.66 6.43 -3.21
C SER A 128 -13.27 5.54 -2.11
N PRO A 129 -13.21 4.20 -2.20
CA PRO A 129 -13.69 3.35 -1.13
C PRO A 129 -12.87 3.57 0.14
N PRO A 130 -13.51 3.81 1.31
CA PRO A 130 -12.80 4.13 2.54
C PRO A 130 -11.91 2.97 3.00
N GLY A 131 -10.77 3.27 3.61
CA GLY A 131 -9.89 2.27 4.22
C GLY A 131 -8.98 1.50 3.25
N LEU A 132 -9.30 1.42 1.94
CA LEU A 132 -8.49 0.67 0.97
C LEU A 132 -7.24 1.45 0.57
N LYS A 133 -6.07 0.99 1.03
CA LYS A 133 -4.76 1.62 0.77
C LYS A 133 -4.04 1.01 -0.44
N SER A 134 -3.03 1.73 -0.96
CA SER A 134 -2.19 1.26 -2.05
C SER A 134 -1.53 -0.09 -1.77
N PHE A 135 -1.02 -0.28 -0.56
CA PHE A 135 -0.36 -1.52 -0.17
C PHE A 135 -1.34 -2.70 -0.11
N HIS A 136 -2.59 -2.49 0.35
CA HIS A 136 -3.61 -3.55 0.28
C HIS A 136 -3.86 -4.02 -1.16
N ILE A 137 -3.94 -3.10 -2.11
CA ILE A 137 -4.12 -3.41 -3.55
C ILE A 137 -2.96 -4.25 -4.07
N GLU A 138 -1.72 -3.86 -3.75
CA GLU A 138 -0.53 -4.60 -4.16
C GLU A 138 -0.55 -6.02 -3.60
N LEU A 139 -0.89 -6.18 -2.32
CA LEU A 139 -0.95 -7.50 -1.67
C LEU A 139 -2.09 -8.38 -2.21
N ILE A 140 -3.28 -7.81 -2.47
CA ILE A 140 -4.39 -8.57 -3.06
C ILE A 140 -4.02 -9.05 -4.47
N LEU A 141 -3.42 -8.20 -5.30
CA LEU A 141 -2.95 -8.60 -6.62
C LEU A 141 -1.82 -9.63 -6.54
N ALA A 142 -0.89 -9.49 -5.59
CA ALA A 142 0.15 -10.48 -5.34
C ALA A 142 -0.43 -11.84 -4.97
N TYR A 143 -1.44 -11.86 -4.10
CA TYR A 143 -2.16 -13.06 -3.73
C TYR A 143 -2.83 -13.75 -4.94
N LEU A 144 -3.45 -12.98 -5.83
CA LEU A 144 -4.05 -13.51 -7.04
C LEU A 144 -2.99 -14.09 -7.99
N VAL A 145 -1.81 -13.47 -8.11
CA VAL A 145 -0.68 -14.03 -8.88
C VAL A 145 -0.17 -15.34 -8.26
N ASP A 146 -0.07 -15.41 -6.94
CA ASP A 146 0.41 -16.63 -6.26
C ASP A 146 -0.63 -17.78 -6.33
N ARG A 147 -1.93 -17.46 -6.27
CA ARG A 147 -3.03 -18.43 -6.32
C ARG A 147 -3.31 -18.95 -7.73
N ASP A 148 -3.40 -18.03 -8.71
CA ASP A 148 -3.95 -18.30 -10.03
C ASP A 148 -2.89 -18.27 -11.14
N GLY A 149 -1.62 -17.95 -10.81
CA GLY A 149 -0.55 -17.76 -11.77
C GLY A 149 -0.59 -16.39 -12.48
N PRO A 150 0.26 -16.20 -13.52
CA PRO A 150 0.33 -14.95 -14.28
C PRO A 150 -0.98 -14.68 -15.03
N ALA A 151 -1.27 -13.40 -15.23
CA ALA A 151 -2.47 -12.96 -15.93
C ALA A 151 -2.38 -13.28 -17.44
N GLU A 152 -3.44 -13.84 -18.00
CA GLU A 152 -3.59 -14.03 -19.45
C GLU A 152 -3.74 -12.67 -20.16
N SER A 153 -4.54 -11.77 -19.57
CA SER A 153 -4.71 -10.39 -20.03
C SER A 153 -4.90 -9.44 -18.84
N ILE A 154 -4.57 -8.17 -19.07
CA ILE A 154 -4.74 -7.11 -18.08
C ILE A 154 -6.22 -6.98 -17.67
N GLU A 155 -7.09 -6.96 -18.66
CA GLU A 155 -8.53 -6.79 -18.45
C GLU A 155 -9.13 -7.94 -17.65
N LYS A 156 -8.84 -9.19 -18.02
CA LYS A 156 -9.33 -10.38 -17.31
C LYS A 156 -8.90 -10.36 -15.85
N ARG A 157 -7.61 -10.13 -15.59
CA ARG A 157 -7.09 -10.08 -14.21
C ARG A 157 -7.65 -8.89 -13.41
N PHE A 158 -7.87 -7.76 -14.04
CA PHE A 158 -8.49 -6.63 -13.36
C PHE A 158 -9.94 -6.94 -12.95
N ARG A 159 -10.72 -7.61 -13.80
CA ARG A 159 -12.06 -8.10 -13.43
C ARG A 159 -12.01 -9.14 -12.32
N GLU A 160 -11.06 -10.09 -12.38
CA GLU A 160 -10.85 -11.06 -11.32
C GLU A 160 -10.52 -10.38 -9.97
N PHE A 161 -9.69 -9.35 -9.99
CA PHE A 161 -9.37 -8.54 -8.80
C PHE A 161 -10.62 -7.85 -8.23
N LEU A 162 -11.42 -7.21 -9.07
CA LEU A 162 -12.68 -6.57 -8.64
C LEU A 162 -13.68 -7.61 -8.12
N GLY A 163 -13.85 -8.71 -8.86
CA GLY A 163 -14.73 -9.80 -8.47
C GLY A 163 -14.30 -10.46 -7.16
N TYR A 164 -13.00 -10.67 -6.94
CA TYR A 164 -12.49 -11.19 -5.69
C TYR A 164 -12.86 -10.29 -4.50
N ILE A 165 -12.63 -8.98 -4.61
CA ILE A 165 -12.99 -8.05 -3.55
C ILE A 165 -14.51 -7.97 -3.38
N GLY A 166 -15.27 -7.83 -4.47
CA GLY A 166 -16.72 -7.62 -4.42
C GLY A 166 -17.50 -8.86 -3.94
N GLN A 167 -17.18 -10.03 -4.48
CA GLN A 167 -17.91 -11.26 -4.17
C GLN A 167 -17.45 -11.92 -2.88
N MET A 168 -16.12 -12.02 -2.65
CA MET A 168 -15.57 -12.61 -1.44
C MET A 168 -15.56 -11.64 -0.26
N LYS A 169 -15.83 -10.34 -0.50
CA LYS A 169 -15.89 -9.29 0.53
C LYS A 169 -14.67 -9.24 1.44
N LEU A 170 -13.49 -9.62 0.93
CA LEU A 170 -12.26 -9.72 1.72
C LEU A 170 -12.44 -10.53 3.02
N SER A 171 -13.33 -11.52 3.03
CA SER A 171 -13.61 -12.36 4.20
C SER A 171 -12.58 -13.46 4.40
N GLU A 172 -11.84 -13.82 3.37
CA GLU A 172 -10.77 -14.79 3.44
C GLU A 172 -9.50 -14.17 4.03
N ARG A 173 -8.78 -14.98 4.81
CA ARG A 173 -7.43 -14.62 5.22
C ARG A 173 -6.49 -14.69 4.02
N ILE A 174 -5.90 -13.57 3.65
CA ILE A 174 -4.83 -13.50 2.67
C ILE A 174 -3.49 -13.74 3.39
N ASP A 175 -2.77 -14.77 2.96
CA ASP A 175 -1.45 -15.13 3.46
C ASP A 175 -0.50 -15.40 2.28
N PHE A 176 0.81 -15.42 2.53
CA PHE A 176 1.81 -15.51 1.49
C PHE A 176 2.81 -16.63 1.75
N PRO A 177 3.44 -17.20 0.69
CA PRO A 177 4.47 -18.23 0.82
C PRO A 177 5.63 -17.84 1.74
N GLU A 178 5.96 -16.55 1.85
CA GLU A 178 7.00 -16.01 2.73
C GLU A 178 6.73 -16.27 4.22
N ASN A 179 5.47 -16.55 4.56
CA ASN A 179 5.03 -16.91 5.91
C ASN A 179 4.94 -18.42 6.16
N ASN A 180 5.23 -19.25 5.15
CA ASN A 180 5.17 -20.70 5.31
C ASN A 180 6.15 -21.18 6.38
N GLY A 181 5.70 -22.15 7.19
CA GLY A 181 6.49 -22.69 8.31
C GLY A 181 6.51 -21.83 9.57
N LYS A 182 5.95 -20.62 9.53
CA LYS A 182 5.83 -19.76 10.71
C LYS A 182 4.51 -20.04 11.46
N PRO A 183 4.44 -19.82 12.79
CA PRO A 183 3.20 -19.95 13.55
C PRO A 183 2.10 -19.04 12.98
N LYS A 184 0.89 -19.57 12.78
CA LYS A 184 -0.24 -18.76 12.33
C LYS A 184 -0.84 -17.99 13.50
N LYS A 185 -0.64 -16.67 13.52
CA LYS A 185 -1.32 -15.78 14.45
C LYS A 185 -2.81 -15.71 14.12
N ALA A 186 -3.67 -15.85 15.11
CA ALA A 186 -5.10 -15.56 14.96
C ALA A 186 -5.32 -14.04 14.97
N PHE A 187 -6.08 -13.55 13.99
CA PHE A 187 -6.55 -12.16 13.91
C PHE A 187 -8.07 -12.16 14.02
N THR A 188 -8.61 -11.17 14.72
CA THR A 188 -10.06 -10.95 14.88
C THR A 188 -10.59 -9.80 14.04
N ASP A 189 -9.71 -9.19 13.25
CA ASP A 189 -10.04 -8.06 12.40
C ASP A 189 -11.02 -8.45 11.28
N PRO A 190 -11.89 -7.54 10.81
CA PRO A 190 -12.83 -7.80 9.73
C PRO A 190 -12.17 -8.18 8.40
N VAL A 191 -10.96 -7.69 8.16
CA VAL A 191 -10.13 -8.02 6.98
C VAL A 191 -8.77 -8.46 7.47
N VAL A 192 -8.29 -9.59 6.96
CA VAL A 192 -6.98 -10.13 7.32
C VAL A 192 -6.10 -10.26 6.07
N ILE A 193 -5.10 -9.41 5.98
CA ILE A 193 -4.02 -9.48 4.98
C ILE A 193 -2.71 -9.53 5.77
N VAL A 194 -2.12 -10.71 5.84
CA VAL A 194 -0.89 -10.93 6.61
C VAL A 194 0.28 -10.27 5.90
N ASP A 195 1.10 -9.56 6.65
CA ASP A 195 2.31 -8.93 6.12
C ASP A 195 3.30 -10.02 5.65
N PRO A 196 3.77 -9.99 4.39
CA PRO A 196 4.73 -10.99 3.91
C PRO A 196 6.09 -10.92 4.63
N ALA A 197 6.43 -9.78 5.23
CA ALA A 197 7.67 -9.62 5.99
C ALA A 197 7.48 -9.90 7.49
N ASN A 198 6.26 -9.82 8.01
CA ASN A 198 5.96 -10.04 9.43
C ASN A 198 4.63 -10.77 9.61
N HIS A 199 4.72 -12.10 9.76
CA HIS A 199 3.53 -12.98 9.92
C HIS A 199 2.67 -12.67 11.15
N GLU A 200 3.15 -11.86 12.08
CA GLU A 200 2.42 -11.41 13.26
C GLU A 200 1.67 -10.08 13.02
N ASN A 201 1.83 -9.47 11.86
CA ASN A 201 1.20 -8.21 11.49
C ASN A 201 0.06 -8.43 10.49
N ASN A 202 -1.11 -7.82 10.77
CA ASN A 202 -2.19 -7.68 9.80
C ASN A 202 -2.15 -6.25 9.22
N VAL A 203 -1.75 -6.10 7.96
CA VAL A 203 -1.65 -4.77 7.33
C VAL A 203 -3.00 -4.11 7.13
N ALA A 204 -4.09 -4.90 7.13
CA ALA A 204 -5.46 -4.45 6.97
C ALA A 204 -6.21 -4.24 8.30
N SER A 205 -5.53 -4.33 9.45
CA SER A 205 -6.13 -4.28 10.80
C SER A 205 -7.01 -3.05 11.08
N ARG A 206 -6.84 -1.96 10.30
CA ARG A 206 -7.61 -0.73 10.47
C ARG A 206 -8.88 -0.67 9.62
N ILE A 207 -9.12 -1.64 8.75
CA ILE A 207 -10.35 -1.68 7.97
C ILE A 207 -11.48 -2.17 8.87
N THR A 208 -12.43 -1.30 9.14
CA THR A 208 -13.62 -1.65 9.91
C THR A 208 -14.58 -2.54 9.12
N ALA A 209 -15.56 -3.16 9.78
CA ALA A 209 -16.56 -3.97 9.10
C ALA A 209 -17.41 -3.14 8.11
N ASP A 210 -17.74 -1.90 8.46
CA ASP A 210 -18.46 -0.97 7.58
C ASP A 210 -17.63 -0.57 6.35
N GLU A 211 -16.34 -0.26 6.54
CA GLU A 211 -15.44 0.05 5.43
C GLU A 211 -15.24 -1.17 4.51
N ARG A 212 -15.10 -2.38 5.08
CA ARG A 212 -15.04 -3.61 4.30
C ARG A 212 -16.26 -3.77 3.38
N GLU A 213 -17.46 -3.55 3.90
CA GLU A 213 -18.69 -3.63 3.11
C GLU A 213 -18.72 -2.57 2.00
N LYS A 214 -18.32 -1.33 2.28
CA LYS A 214 -18.23 -0.25 1.28
C LYS A 214 -17.18 -0.55 0.21
N ILE A 215 -16.03 -1.11 0.58
CA ILE A 215 -15.01 -1.57 -0.38
C ILE A 215 -15.58 -2.66 -1.29
N ALA A 216 -16.27 -3.64 -0.72
CA ALA A 216 -16.87 -4.74 -1.47
C ALA A 216 -17.96 -4.25 -2.43
N GLN A 217 -18.83 -3.33 -2.00
CA GLN A 217 -19.86 -2.73 -2.84
C GLN A 217 -19.28 -1.93 -4.00
N ALA A 218 -18.27 -1.11 -3.75
CA ALA A 218 -17.58 -0.36 -4.80
C ALA A 218 -16.89 -1.28 -5.82
N ALA A 219 -16.29 -2.37 -5.35
CA ALA A 219 -15.66 -3.35 -6.22
C ALA A 219 -16.67 -4.15 -7.02
N LEU A 220 -17.80 -4.54 -6.42
CA LEU A 220 -18.88 -5.27 -7.10
C LEU A 220 -19.50 -4.42 -8.22
N ALA A 221 -19.82 -3.16 -7.96
CA ALA A 221 -20.34 -2.24 -8.96
C ALA A 221 -19.36 -2.06 -10.14
N ALA A 222 -18.06 -1.85 -9.85
CA ALA A 222 -17.04 -1.75 -10.89
C ALA A 222 -16.84 -3.07 -11.65
N TRP A 223 -16.99 -4.21 -10.98
CA TRP A 223 -16.91 -5.53 -11.60
C TRP A 223 -18.06 -5.75 -12.61
N GLU A 224 -19.30 -5.44 -12.24
CA GLU A 224 -20.47 -5.50 -13.12
C GLU A 224 -20.33 -4.58 -14.33
N THR A 225 -19.93 -3.31 -14.09
CA THR A 225 -19.64 -2.34 -15.16
C THR A 225 -18.55 -2.84 -16.10
N SER A 226 -17.48 -3.48 -15.57
CA SER A 226 -16.36 -3.98 -16.38
C SER A 226 -16.76 -5.12 -17.32
N PHE A 227 -17.73 -5.96 -16.95
CA PHE A 227 -18.29 -6.97 -17.84
C PHE A 227 -19.02 -6.32 -19.01
N TYR A 228 -19.85 -5.33 -18.74
CA TYR A 228 -20.56 -4.62 -19.78
C TYR A 228 -19.60 -3.90 -20.73
N ALA A 229 -18.62 -3.18 -20.18
CA ALA A 229 -17.58 -2.50 -20.95
C ALA A 229 -16.81 -3.44 -21.90
N SER A 230 -16.47 -4.63 -21.42
CA SER A 230 -15.76 -5.66 -22.19
C SER A 230 -16.60 -6.21 -23.34
N VAL A 231 -17.89 -6.46 -23.13
CA VAL A 231 -18.79 -7.02 -24.15
C VAL A 231 -19.12 -5.99 -25.24
N GLN A 232 -19.24 -4.73 -24.88
CA GLN A 232 -19.59 -3.65 -25.82
C GLN A 232 -18.36 -3.04 -26.50
N GLU A 233 -17.14 -3.34 -26.04
CA GLU A 233 -15.88 -2.69 -26.46
C GLU A 233 -15.95 -1.16 -26.38
N ASP A 234 -16.69 -0.64 -25.39
CA ASP A 234 -17.00 0.78 -25.26
C ASP A 234 -16.07 1.46 -24.24
N GLU A 235 -15.25 2.40 -24.75
CA GLU A 235 -14.34 3.20 -23.89
C GLU A 235 -15.10 4.07 -22.86
N GLU A 236 -16.29 4.57 -23.20
CA GLU A 236 -17.08 5.44 -22.33
C GLU A 236 -17.49 4.70 -21.06
N VAL A 237 -17.81 3.41 -21.16
CA VAL A 237 -18.16 2.58 -19.99
C VAL A 237 -16.95 2.39 -19.06
N TRP A 238 -15.73 2.27 -19.59
CA TRP A 238 -14.52 2.23 -18.76
C TRP A 238 -14.29 3.52 -17.99
N LYS A 239 -14.80 4.66 -18.47
CA LYS A 239 -14.71 5.94 -17.74
C LYS A 239 -15.53 5.95 -16.46
N GLU A 240 -16.58 5.14 -16.37
CA GLU A 240 -17.35 4.96 -15.13
C GLU A 240 -16.51 4.29 -14.03
N ILE A 241 -15.49 3.52 -14.40
CA ILE A 241 -14.59 2.83 -13.47
C ILE A 241 -13.36 3.67 -13.15
N PHE A 242 -12.79 4.40 -14.13
CA PHE A 242 -11.51 5.05 -14.04
C PHE A 242 -11.56 6.59 -14.12
N GLY A 243 -12.75 7.16 -14.29
CA GLY A 243 -12.96 8.59 -14.48
C GLY A 243 -12.75 9.07 -15.92
N ASN A 244 -13.31 10.25 -16.24
CA ASN A 244 -13.40 10.82 -17.60
C ASN A 244 -12.07 11.03 -18.32
N ARG A 245 -10.94 11.01 -17.60
CA ARG A 245 -9.59 11.12 -18.18
C ARG A 245 -9.00 9.77 -18.61
N PHE A 246 -9.74 8.69 -18.45
CA PHE A 246 -9.30 7.39 -18.92
C PHE A 246 -9.30 7.35 -20.45
N LYS A 247 -8.26 6.76 -21.05
CA LYS A 247 -8.16 6.48 -22.48
C LYS A 247 -7.58 5.11 -22.66
N ILE A 248 -8.19 4.31 -23.51
CA ILE A 248 -7.59 3.10 -24.03
C ILE A 248 -6.45 3.55 -24.97
N LYS A 249 -5.26 3.03 -24.78
CA LYS A 249 -4.18 3.22 -25.75
C LYS A 249 -4.13 2.01 -26.67
N ASP A 250 -4.15 2.30 -27.96
CA ASP A 250 -3.85 1.33 -29.02
C ASP A 250 -2.46 0.71 -28.83
#